data_3da1d2530ce68007da71a4a33bd01340
#
_entry.id   3da1d2530ce68007da71a4a33bd01340
#
_cell.length_a   1.000
_cell.length_b   1.000
_cell.length_c   1.000
_cell.angle_alpha   90.00
_cell.angle_beta   90.00
_cell.angle_gamma   90.00
#
_symmetry.space_group_name_H-M   'P 1'
#
loop_
_entity.id
_entity.type
_entity.pdbx_description
1 polymer ?
#
loop_
_entity_poly.entity_id
_entity_poly.type
_entity_poly.pdbx_seq_one_letter_code
_entity_poly.pdbx_strand_id
1 'polypeptide(L)'
;MATVRGVVNFRVKPGRYTDLFKGIKAVKTVIEKIGATVIVNRQITGPEMGNVFVVIAYPDYATYAQAASHPELTALIEELRNNRDPAWEGLSSTLNEEVEI
;
A
#
# COMPACT_ATOMS: atom_id res chain seq x y z
N MET A 1 -1.80 4.14 22.71
CA MET A 1 -1.86 4.69 21.34
C MET A 1 -2.28 3.60 20.36
N ALA A 2 -3.23 3.91 19.51
CA ALA A 2 -3.71 2.95 18.55
C ALA A 2 -2.77 2.89 17.33
N THR A 3 -2.39 1.69 16.92
CA THR A 3 -1.72 1.48 15.64
C THR A 3 -2.76 1.54 14.55
N VAL A 4 -2.46 2.30 13.52
CA VAL A 4 -3.33 2.44 12.34
C VAL A 4 -2.70 1.68 11.19
N ARG A 5 -3.47 0.81 10.54
CA ARG A 5 -2.99 0.03 9.38
C ARG A 5 -3.80 0.34 8.14
N GLY A 6 -3.08 0.73 7.09
CA GLY A 6 -3.66 0.81 5.76
C GLY A 6 -3.40 -0.51 5.03
N VAL A 7 -4.43 -1.08 4.43
CA VAL A 7 -4.28 -2.29 3.62
C VAL A 7 -4.75 -1.98 2.21
N VAL A 8 -3.85 -2.16 1.25
CA VAL A 8 -4.15 -1.97 -0.16
C VAL A 8 -4.09 -3.32 -0.84
N ASN A 9 -5.17 -3.71 -1.48
CA ASN A 9 -5.29 -4.99 -2.18
C ASN A 9 -5.27 -4.75 -3.69
N PHE A 10 -4.32 -5.38 -4.37
CA PHE A 10 -4.18 -5.30 -5.83
C PHE A 10 -4.54 -6.63 -6.47
N ARG A 11 -5.46 -6.60 -7.44
CA ARG A 11 -5.62 -7.71 -8.37
C ARG A 11 -4.65 -7.48 -9.53
N VAL A 12 -3.58 -8.27 -9.57
CA VAL A 12 -2.47 -8.04 -10.50
C VAL A 12 -2.79 -8.65 -11.87
N LYS A 13 -2.49 -7.91 -12.92
CA LYS A 13 -2.59 -8.43 -14.29
C LYS A 13 -1.54 -9.54 -14.50
N PRO A 14 -1.87 -10.59 -15.27
CA PRO A 14 -0.90 -11.66 -15.56
C PRO A 14 0.41 -11.11 -16.10
N GLY A 15 1.53 -11.58 -15.54
CA GLY A 15 2.87 -11.18 -15.97
C GLY A 15 3.33 -9.78 -15.56
N ARG A 16 2.55 -9.07 -14.74
CA ARG A 16 2.84 -7.68 -14.38
C ARG A 16 3.31 -7.49 -12.93
N TYR A 17 3.66 -8.57 -12.22
CA TYR A 17 4.10 -8.48 -10.82
C TYR A 17 5.36 -7.63 -10.65
N THR A 18 6.33 -7.76 -11.55
CA THR A 18 7.57 -6.99 -11.47
C THR A 18 7.29 -5.48 -11.55
N ASP A 19 6.41 -5.08 -12.46
CA ASP A 19 6.04 -3.67 -12.61
C ASP A 19 5.34 -3.14 -11.36
N LEU A 20 4.42 -3.94 -10.79
CA LEU A 20 3.74 -3.57 -9.56
C LEU A 20 4.73 -3.40 -8.40
N PHE A 21 5.65 -4.35 -8.24
CA PHE A 21 6.62 -4.31 -7.14
C PHE A 21 7.58 -3.13 -7.25
N LYS A 22 7.93 -2.70 -8.47
CA LYS A 22 8.73 -1.47 -8.65
C LYS A 22 8.00 -0.25 -8.11
N GLY A 23 6.72 -0.11 -8.42
CA GLY A 23 5.91 1.00 -7.92
C GLY A 23 5.76 0.96 -6.41
N ILE A 24 5.48 -0.21 -5.85
CA ILE A 24 5.35 -0.41 -4.41
C ILE A 24 6.67 -0.07 -3.70
N LYS A 25 7.81 -0.48 -4.25
CA LYS A 25 9.13 -0.20 -3.67
C LYS A 25 9.38 1.30 -3.55
N ALA A 26 9.01 2.08 -4.57
CA ALA A 26 9.17 3.53 -4.55
C ALA A 26 8.33 4.17 -3.43
N VAL A 27 7.07 3.76 -3.30
CA VAL A 27 6.17 4.23 -2.25
C VAL A 27 6.66 3.81 -0.86
N LYS A 28 7.09 2.55 -0.72
CA LYS A 28 7.63 2.01 0.53
C LYS A 28 8.80 2.85 1.05
N THR A 29 9.72 3.22 0.16
CA THR A 29 10.90 4.02 0.54
C THR A 29 10.48 5.34 1.18
N VAL A 30 9.50 6.03 0.63
CA VAL A 30 9.01 7.31 1.16
C VAL A 30 8.26 7.11 2.48
N ILE A 31 7.38 6.11 2.54
CA ILE A 31 6.59 5.83 3.75
C ILE A 31 7.48 5.44 4.93
N GLU A 32 8.51 4.66 4.70
CA GLU A 32 9.43 4.26 5.77
C GLU A 32 10.24 5.43 6.31
N LYS A 33 10.54 6.43 5.51
CA LYS A 33 11.18 7.67 5.98
C LYS A 33 10.29 8.47 6.93
N ILE A 34 8.98 8.31 6.83
CA ILE A 34 8.01 9.01 7.69
C ILE A 34 7.87 8.31 9.05
N GLY A 35 8.36 7.08 9.17
CA GLY A 35 8.31 6.31 10.42
C GLY A 35 7.27 5.20 10.45
N ALA A 36 6.64 4.91 9.32
CA ALA A 36 5.75 3.76 9.18
C ALA A 36 6.52 2.55 8.67
N THR A 37 5.93 1.35 8.77
CA THR A 37 6.47 0.12 8.21
C THR A 37 5.57 -0.39 7.10
N VAL A 38 6.18 -0.99 6.07
CA VAL A 38 5.46 -1.51 4.92
C VAL A 38 5.79 -2.98 4.73
N ILE A 39 4.76 -3.81 4.68
CA ILE A 39 4.88 -5.25 4.42
C ILE A 39 4.09 -5.55 3.17
N VAL A 40 4.69 -6.32 2.26
CA VAL A 40 4.06 -6.73 1.01
C VAL A 40 3.86 -8.23 1.03
N ASN A 41 2.61 -8.67 0.85
CA ASN A 41 2.25 -10.08 0.85
C ASN A 41 1.57 -10.44 -0.47
N ARG A 42 1.78 -11.67 -0.93
CA ARG A 42 1.02 -12.25 -2.03
C ARG A 42 0.22 -13.41 -1.48
N GLN A 43 -1.07 -13.44 -1.76
CA GLN A 43 -1.93 -14.53 -1.31
C GLN A 43 -1.66 -15.77 -2.16
N ILE A 44 -1.25 -16.86 -1.51
CA ILE A 44 -0.90 -18.11 -2.20
C ILE A 44 -2.03 -19.12 -2.18
N THR A 45 -3.00 -18.97 -1.29
CA THR A 45 -4.21 -19.81 -1.23
C THR A 45 -5.41 -18.96 -0.85
N GLY A 46 -6.61 -19.41 -1.17
CA GLY A 46 -7.84 -18.73 -0.81
C GLY A 46 -8.51 -18.03 -2.00
N PRO A 47 -9.62 -17.31 -1.74
CA PRO A 47 -10.46 -16.76 -2.81
C PRO A 47 -9.79 -15.66 -3.64
N GLU A 48 -8.77 -15.03 -3.11
CA GLU A 48 -8.05 -13.95 -3.79
C GLU A 48 -6.61 -14.35 -4.12
N MET A 49 -6.40 -15.63 -4.41
CA MET A 49 -5.09 -16.17 -4.73
C MET A 49 -4.44 -15.40 -5.88
N GLY A 50 -3.18 -14.99 -5.68
CA GLY A 50 -2.43 -14.17 -6.64
C GLY A 50 -2.52 -12.68 -6.38
N ASN A 51 -3.47 -12.21 -5.57
CA ASN A 51 -3.53 -10.79 -5.21
C ASN A 51 -2.35 -10.39 -4.33
N VAL A 52 -1.95 -9.14 -4.45
CA VAL A 52 -0.88 -8.54 -3.65
C VAL A 52 -1.50 -7.60 -2.63
N PHE A 53 -1.14 -7.79 -1.37
CA PHE A 53 -1.59 -6.94 -0.26
C PHE A 53 -0.41 -6.14 0.26
N VAL A 54 -0.58 -4.82 0.30
CA VAL A 54 0.39 -3.92 0.91
C VAL A 54 -0.18 -3.46 2.24
N VAL A 55 0.50 -3.80 3.32
CA VAL A 55 0.08 -3.42 4.67
C VAL A 55 1.04 -2.35 5.19
N ILE A 56 0.49 -1.18 5.48
CA ILE A 56 1.25 -0.05 6.02
C ILE A 56 0.85 0.13 7.47
N ALA A 57 1.80 -0.07 8.39
CA ALA A 57 1.56 0.12 9.81
C ALA A 57 2.07 1.49 10.24
N TYR A 58 1.16 2.37 10.62
CA TYR A 58 1.46 3.67 11.20
C TYR A 58 1.40 3.55 12.72
N PRO A 59 2.45 3.99 13.45
CA PRO A 59 2.45 3.85 14.93
C PRO A 59 1.34 4.64 15.61
N ASP A 60 0.85 5.69 14.97
CA ASP A 60 -0.21 6.56 15.49
C ASP A 60 -0.91 7.32 14.38
N TYR A 61 -1.98 8.02 14.72
CA TYR A 61 -2.74 8.84 13.77
C TYR A 61 -1.93 10.04 13.24
N ALA A 62 -1.02 10.59 14.05
CA ALA A 62 -0.19 11.72 13.62
C ALA A 62 0.73 11.31 12.47
N THR A 63 1.34 10.13 12.54
CA THR A 63 2.17 9.59 11.46
C THR A 63 1.34 9.33 10.20
N TYR A 64 0.14 8.77 10.35
CA TYR A 64 -0.78 8.59 9.23
C TYR A 64 -1.14 9.93 8.57
N ALA A 65 -1.48 10.95 9.36
CA ALA A 65 -1.82 12.27 8.84
C ALA A 65 -0.64 12.91 8.10
N GLN A 66 0.58 12.71 8.61
CA GLN A 66 1.80 13.18 7.96
C GLN A 66 1.98 12.51 6.60
N ALA A 67 1.74 11.21 6.51
CA ALA A 67 1.82 10.47 5.24
C ALA A 67 0.76 10.96 4.26
N ALA A 68 -0.48 11.16 4.72
CA ALA A 68 -1.59 11.61 3.88
C ALA A 68 -1.36 13.00 3.28
N SER A 69 -0.56 13.85 3.92
CA SER A 69 -0.24 15.19 3.45
C SER A 69 1.17 15.33 2.88
N HIS A 70 1.93 14.24 2.76
CA HIS A 70 3.31 14.27 2.30
C HIS A 70 3.38 14.53 0.79
N PRO A 71 4.04 15.61 0.32
CA PRO A 71 4.02 15.99 -1.10
C PRO A 71 4.63 14.92 -2.03
N GLU A 72 5.77 14.35 -1.64
CA GLU A 72 6.46 13.33 -2.44
C GLU A 72 5.61 12.07 -2.57
N LEU A 73 4.97 11.63 -1.47
CA LEU A 73 4.11 10.46 -1.48
C LEU A 73 2.85 10.70 -2.33
N THR A 74 2.23 11.88 -2.19
CA THR A 74 1.08 12.27 -2.98
C THR A 74 1.41 12.26 -4.48
N ALA A 75 2.57 12.80 -4.86
CA ALA A 75 3.02 12.82 -6.25
C ALA A 75 3.21 11.40 -6.81
N LEU A 76 3.83 10.51 -6.05
CA LEU A 76 4.02 9.11 -6.45
C LEU A 76 2.68 8.37 -6.64
N ILE A 77 1.75 8.57 -5.73
CA ILE A 77 0.43 7.95 -5.79
C ILE A 77 -0.35 8.46 -7.00
N GLU A 78 -0.31 9.77 -7.28
CA GLU A 78 -0.96 10.34 -8.45
C GLU A 78 -0.35 9.81 -9.75
N GLU A 79 0.97 9.68 -9.83
CA GLU A 79 1.64 9.09 -10.98
C GLU A 79 1.16 7.66 -11.24
N LEU A 80 1.04 6.86 -10.18
CA LEU A 80 0.52 5.50 -10.29
C LEU A 80 -0.95 5.47 -10.75
N ARG A 81 -1.79 6.35 -10.23
CA ARG A 81 -3.21 6.43 -10.59
C ARG A 81 -3.42 6.88 -12.02
N ASN A 82 -2.56 7.76 -12.52
CA ASN A 82 -2.67 8.31 -13.87
C ASN A 82 -2.02 7.43 -14.92
N ASN A 83 -1.46 6.30 -14.55
CA ASN A 83 -0.90 5.35 -15.48
C ASN A 83 -2.02 4.75 -16.34
N ARG A 84 -1.92 4.88 -17.66
CA ARG A 84 -2.91 4.36 -18.63
C ARG A 84 -2.91 2.84 -18.72
N ASP A 85 -1.81 2.20 -18.32
CA ASP A 85 -1.66 0.77 -18.33
C ASP A 85 -1.11 0.28 -16.98
N PRO A 86 -1.92 0.37 -15.92
CA PRO A 86 -1.48 -0.07 -14.60
C PRO A 86 -1.25 -1.57 -14.58
N ALA A 87 -0.35 -2.01 -13.69
CA ALA A 87 -0.05 -3.43 -13.49
C ALA A 87 -1.18 -4.19 -12.79
N TRP A 88 -2.24 -3.52 -12.38
CA TRP A 88 -3.38 -4.12 -11.71
C TRP A 88 -4.67 -3.85 -12.49
N GLU A 89 -5.64 -4.76 -12.34
CA GLU A 89 -6.97 -4.63 -12.92
C GLU A 89 -8.05 -4.38 -11.87
N GLY A 90 -7.67 -4.38 -10.61
CA GLY A 90 -8.54 -4.06 -9.48
C GLY A 90 -7.71 -3.57 -8.32
N LEU A 91 -8.25 -2.58 -7.60
CA LEU A 91 -7.61 -1.95 -6.45
C LEU A 91 -8.66 -1.65 -5.40
N SER A 92 -8.40 -2.05 -4.18
CA SER A 92 -9.20 -1.64 -3.02
C SER A 92 -8.29 -1.28 -1.86
N SER A 93 -8.75 -0.39 -1.00
CA SER A 93 -7.98 -0.01 0.18
C SER A 93 -8.90 0.12 1.39
N THR A 94 -8.35 -0.20 2.55
CA THR A 94 -9.02 -0.03 3.84
C THR A 94 -8.08 0.61 4.83
N LEU A 95 -8.63 1.29 5.81
CA LEU A 95 -7.89 1.83 6.94
C LEU A 95 -8.46 1.20 8.20
N ASN A 96 -7.60 0.60 9.00
CA ASN A 96 -7.98 -0.15 10.18
C ASN A 96 -7.26 0.37 11.41
N GLU A 97 -7.94 0.35 12.53
CA GLU A 97 -7.36 0.69 13.83
C GLU A 97 -7.22 -0.59 14.65
N GLU A 98 -6.06 -0.77 15.27
CA GLU A 98 -5.85 -1.89 16.17
C GLU A 98 -6.72 -1.74 17.43
N VAL A 99 -7.43 -2.79 17.78
CA VAL A 99 -8.27 -2.85 18.97
C VAL A 99 -7.59 -3.74 20.00
N GLU A 100 -7.37 -3.22 21.19
CA GLU A 100 -6.88 -4.02 22.31
C GLU A 100 -8.02 -4.86 22.88
N ILE A 101 -7.80 -6.16 22.97
CA ILE A 101 -8.76 -7.11 23.50
C ILE A 101 -8.15 -7.87 24.65
#